data_15cb6acc874596277e358c139e1dee56
#
_entry.id   15cb6acc874596277e358c139e1dee56
#
_cell.length_a   1.000
_cell.length_b   1.000
_cell.length_c   1.000
_cell.angle_alpha   90.00
_cell.angle_beta   90.00
_cell.angle_gamma   90.00
#
_symmetry.space_group_name_H-M   'P 1'
#
loop_
_entity.id
_entity.type
_entity.pdbx_description
1 polymer ?
#
loop_
_entity_poly.entity_id
_entity_poly.type
_entity_poly.pdbx_seq_one_letter_code
_entity_poly.pdbx_strand_id
1 'polypeptide(L)'
;LIGFFIIKISFYKGYTLISLLFKPVIHFKIYKSVTDLPDTWDALPTNNLFLKTPFLKALEYSCPKNFNTNYVAIFNDNTLVGITIIQRVKLYLDDVFRNPTNNALKRLTKALIASVVRGNALIIGNLMHTGQHGLYYNTKMISQTLFLDTIFKVIDALSFQIKKEDNKRVRIICFKDYFETDCIHQNQHLFTKNKLYKLQVQPNMVLDIIPSWSSSQDYVLALNKKYRSRYKSALKKATNVIKKELDLNEINTASKDIYSLYKNVSDNAKVNSFVLDIRHFFYLKKELQQDFRLFGYYLNDQLIGFYTLILNNNQLETYFLGYNPDFQSKYQLYLNMLYDMLDFAIVNGFKKVVYARTAMEIKSSVGAKPNAMNIYIKHTDNFILNPTLKYIVNTLNPASKWEERHPFK
;
A
#
# COMPACT_ATOMS: atom_id res chain seq x y z
N LEU A 1 12.94 -19.85 32.02
CA LEU A 1 11.75 -18.98 32.21
C LEU A 1 11.80 -18.42 33.65
N ILE A 2 12.49 -17.30 33.85
CA ILE A 2 12.49 -16.60 35.14
C ILE A 2 11.62 -15.35 34.93
N GLY A 3 10.36 -15.41 35.37
CA GLY A 3 9.47 -14.27 35.42
C GLY A 3 9.89 -13.31 36.54
N PHE A 4 10.09 -12.04 36.19
CA PHE A 4 10.30 -11.01 37.22
C PHE A 4 8.97 -10.71 37.91
N PHE A 5 8.89 -11.01 39.20
CA PHE A 5 7.76 -10.62 40.03
C PHE A 5 7.99 -9.22 40.62
N ILE A 6 7.05 -8.32 40.44
CA ILE A 6 6.99 -7.07 41.20
C ILE A 6 5.91 -7.24 42.29
N ILE A 7 6.31 -7.27 43.57
CA ILE A 7 5.39 -7.35 44.67
C ILE A 7 5.02 -5.91 45.07
N LYS A 8 3.75 -5.55 44.95
CA LYS A 8 3.23 -4.29 45.49
C LYS A 8 2.47 -4.61 46.80
N ILE A 9 3.00 -4.15 47.93
CA ILE A 9 2.37 -4.33 49.24
C ILE A 9 1.54 -3.06 49.50
N SER A 10 0.25 -3.20 49.70
CA SER A 10 -0.63 -2.11 50.16
C SER A 10 -1.38 -2.54 51.41
N PHE A 11 -1.37 -1.68 52.42
CA PHE A 11 -2.06 -1.92 53.71
C PHE A 11 -3.38 -1.17 53.67
N TYR A 12 -4.49 -1.88 53.84
CA TYR A 12 -5.81 -1.29 54.04
C TYR A 12 -6.56 -2.08 55.11
N LYS A 13 -6.93 -1.40 56.21
CA LYS A 13 -7.71 -1.95 57.35
C LYS A 13 -7.17 -3.28 57.93
N GLY A 14 -5.87 -3.37 58.18
CA GLY A 14 -5.29 -4.52 58.90
C GLY A 14 -5.16 -5.83 58.11
N TYR A 15 -5.48 -5.83 56.82
CA TYR A 15 -5.23 -6.97 55.93
C TYR A 15 -4.13 -6.65 54.92
N THR A 16 -3.16 -7.58 54.81
CA THR A 16 -2.11 -7.48 53.80
C THR A 16 -2.63 -8.06 52.49
N LEU A 17 -2.98 -7.22 51.52
CA LEU A 17 -3.31 -7.66 50.15
C LEU A 17 -2.02 -7.75 49.36
N ILE A 18 -1.53 -8.97 49.14
CA ILE A 18 -0.43 -9.22 48.20
C ILE A 18 -1.04 -9.38 46.81
N SER A 19 -1.02 -8.33 46.01
CA SER A 19 -1.36 -8.47 44.58
C SER A 19 -0.09 -8.83 43.82
N LEU A 20 -0.02 -10.08 43.36
CA LEU A 20 0.94 -10.52 42.36
C LEU A 20 0.57 -9.88 41.03
N LEU A 21 1.21 -8.77 40.71
CA LEU A 21 1.11 -8.18 39.38
C LEU A 21 1.98 -9.00 38.41
N PHE A 22 1.37 -9.97 37.77
CA PHE A 22 1.99 -10.58 36.59
C PHE A 22 2.17 -9.47 35.54
N LYS A 23 3.42 -9.16 35.17
CA LYS A 23 3.65 -8.33 33.98
C LYS A 23 3.17 -9.14 32.79
N PRO A 24 2.25 -8.61 31.98
CA PRO A 24 1.79 -9.30 30.80
C PRO A 24 2.98 -9.62 29.88
N VAL A 25 3.03 -10.87 29.42
CA VAL A 25 4.14 -11.35 28.57
C VAL A 25 3.79 -11.09 27.12
N ILE A 26 4.41 -10.05 26.55
CA ILE A 26 4.28 -9.78 25.11
C ILE A 26 5.19 -10.72 24.33
N HIS A 27 4.60 -11.49 23.44
CA HIS A 27 5.31 -12.36 22.52
C HIS A 27 4.72 -12.28 21.11
N PHE A 28 5.40 -12.86 20.13
CA PHE A 28 4.95 -12.87 18.74
C PHE A 28 5.09 -14.25 18.12
N LYS A 29 4.27 -14.48 17.08
CA LYS A 29 4.37 -15.67 16.22
C LYS A 29 4.40 -15.22 14.77
N ILE A 30 5.25 -15.86 13.97
CA ILE A 30 5.41 -15.59 12.54
C ILE A 30 4.80 -16.75 11.77
N TYR A 31 3.91 -16.44 10.84
CA TYR A 31 3.25 -17.40 9.97
C TYR A 31 3.71 -17.19 8.53
N LYS A 32 3.82 -18.25 7.77
CA LYS A 32 4.26 -18.25 6.38
C LYS A 32 3.10 -18.32 5.39
N SER A 33 1.95 -18.81 5.84
CA SER A 33 0.72 -18.90 5.05
C SER A 33 -0.46 -18.30 5.80
N VAL A 34 -1.42 -17.77 5.04
CA VAL A 34 -2.71 -17.27 5.55
C VAL A 34 -3.52 -18.40 6.19
N THR A 35 -3.36 -19.63 5.69
CA THR A 35 -4.05 -20.81 6.25
C THR A 35 -3.64 -21.16 7.66
N ASP A 36 -2.47 -20.70 8.12
CA ASP A 36 -1.93 -20.99 9.44
C ASP A 36 -2.28 -19.91 10.48
N LEU A 37 -2.95 -18.84 10.05
CA LEU A 37 -3.30 -17.72 10.93
C LEU A 37 -4.30 -18.18 12.02
N PRO A 38 -4.24 -17.57 13.23
CA PRO A 38 -5.20 -17.90 14.27
C PRO A 38 -6.59 -17.40 13.89
N ASP A 39 -7.64 -18.12 14.30
CA ASP A 39 -9.04 -17.74 14.06
C ASP A 39 -9.39 -16.34 14.57
N THR A 40 -8.64 -15.88 15.60
CA THR A 40 -8.79 -14.54 16.18
C THR A 40 -8.22 -13.43 15.30
N TRP A 41 -7.53 -13.73 14.19
CA TRP A 41 -6.94 -12.71 13.31
C TRP A 41 -7.98 -11.75 12.75
N ASP A 42 -9.05 -12.27 12.16
CA ASP A 42 -10.12 -11.46 11.58
C ASP A 42 -11.08 -10.86 12.64
N ALA A 43 -11.03 -11.37 13.88
CA ALA A 43 -11.79 -10.84 15.00
C ALA A 43 -11.20 -9.55 15.59
N LEU A 44 -9.96 -9.17 15.21
CA LEU A 44 -9.41 -7.88 15.61
C LEU A 44 -10.29 -6.73 15.12
N PRO A 45 -10.56 -5.70 15.98
CA PRO A 45 -11.45 -4.60 15.64
C PRO A 45 -10.82 -3.60 14.68
N THR A 46 -10.36 -4.11 13.53
CA THR A 46 -9.91 -3.30 12.40
C THR A 46 -10.89 -3.46 11.24
N ASN A 47 -11.31 -2.33 10.67
CA ASN A 47 -12.15 -2.29 9.48
C ASN A 47 -11.30 -2.22 8.19
N ASN A 48 -9.98 -2.36 8.30
CA ASN A 48 -9.08 -2.30 7.15
C ASN A 48 -9.10 -3.64 6.40
N LEU A 49 -9.73 -3.67 5.24
CA LEU A 49 -9.87 -4.86 4.40
C LEU A 49 -8.50 -5.48 4.03
N PHE A 50 -7.48 -4.66 3.88
CA PHE A 50 -6.12 -5.10 3.51
C PHE A 50 -5.43 -5.95 4.58
N LEU A 51 -5.98 -6.02 5.80
CA LEU A 51 -5.49 -6.86 6.89
C LEU A 51 -6.34 -8.11 7.10
N LYS A 52 -7.47 -8.25 6.39
CA LYS A 52 -8.38 -9.40 6.51
C LYS A 52 -7.89 -10.58 5.68
N THR A 53 -8.16 -11.79 6.19
CA THR A 53 -7.69 -13.05 5.56
C THR A 53 -8.13 -13.21 4.11
N PRO A 54 -9.32 -12.81 3.63
CA PRO A 54 -9.66 -12.90 2.21
C PRO A 54 -8.70 -12.11 1.31
N PHE A 55 -8.35 -10.87 1.68
CA PHE A 55 -7.40 -10.08 0.91
C PHE A 55 -5.99 -10.69 0.94
N LEU A 56 -5.53 -11.12 2.12
CA LEU A 56 -4.22 -11.72 2.28
C LEU A 56 -4.10 -13.02 1.48
N LYS A 57 -5.17 -13.81 1.42
CA LYS A 57 -5.24 -15.05 0.64
C LYS A 57 -5.17 -14.78 -0.87
N ALA A 58 -5.90 -13.77 -1.35
CA ALA A 58 -5.80 -13.34 -2.75
C ALA A 58 -4.36 -12.93 -3.13
N LEU A 59 -3.68 -12.18 -2.23
CA LEU A 59 -2.28 -11.80 -2.43
C LEU A 59 -1.33 -13.01 -2.40
N GLU A 60 -1.55 -13.97 -1.52
CA GLU A 60 -0.72 -15.17 -1.42
C GLU A 60 -0.81 -16.01 -2.69
N TYR A 61 -2.01 -16.23 -3.23
CA TYR A 61 -2.24 -16.98 -4.47
C TYR A 61 -1.70 -16.29 -5.73
N SER A 62 -1.52 -15.00 -5.69
CA SER A 62 -1.03 -14.19 -6.82
C SER A 62 0.22 -13.37 -6.47
N CYS A 63 1.02 -13.89 -5.54
CA CYS A 63 2.21 -13.22 -5.06
C CYS A 63 3.22 -13.01 -6.20
N PRO A 64 3.78 -11.80 -6.37
CA PRO A 64 4.88 -11.58 -7.31
C PRO A 64 6.06 -12.52 -7.02
N LYS A 65 6.71 -13.03 -8.06
CA LYS A 65 7.78 -14.04 -7.95
C LYS A 65 8.95 -13.65 -7.06
N ASN A 66 9.18 -12.35 -6.89
CA ASN A 66 10.25 -11.82 -6.05
C ASN A 66 9.81 -11.47 -4.62
N PHE A 67 8.56 -11.80 -4.23
CA PHE A 67 8.01 -11.55 -2.91
C PHE A 67 7.85 -12.84 -2.10
N ASN A 68 8.02 -12.69 -0.77
CA ASN A 68 7.54 -13.65 0.22
C ASN A 68 6.90 -12.86 1.36
N THR A 69 5.67 -13.18 1.69
CA THR A 69 4.93 -12.49 2.76
C THR A 69 5.03 -13.29 4.06
N ASN A 70 5.29 -12.60 5.17
CA ASN A 70 5.22 -13.13 6.50
C ASN A 70 4.10 -12.40 7.24
N TYR A 71 3.27 -13.14 7.93
CA TYR A 71 2.19 -12.63 8.76
C TYR A 71 2.60 -12.76 10.22
N VAL A 72 2.48 -11.69 10.96
CA VAL A 72 2.95 -11.63 12.35
C VAL A 72 1.79 -11.33 13.27
N ALA A 73 1.54 -12.21 14.22
CA ALA A 73 0.62 -11.99 15.31
C ALA A 73 1.39 -11.65 16.59
N ILE A 74 0.95 -10.62 17.30
CA ILE A 74 1.51 -10.16 18.57
C ILE A 74 0.48 -10.40 19.65
N PHE A 75 0.88 -11.11 20.68
CA PHE A 75 0.03 -11.53 21.78
C PHE A 75 0.45 -10.84 23.09
N ASN A 76 -0.54 -10.56 23.90
CA ASN A 76 -0.40 -10.24 25.32
C ASN A 76 -0.94 -11.45 26.08
N ASP A 77 -0.05 -12.24 26.68
CA ASP A 77 -0.36 -13.61 27.13
C ASP A 77 -0.99 -14.42 25.97
N ASN A 78 -2.21 -14.89 26.10
CA ASN A 78 -2.90 -15.63 25.05
C ASN A 78 -3.82 -14.79 24.17
N THR A 79 -3.87 -13.47 24.38
CA THR A 79 -4.77 -12.57 23.65
C THR A 79 -4.05 -11.92 22.48
N LEU A 80 -4.59 -12.05 21.28
CA LEU A 80 -4.09 -11.34 20.09
C LEU A 80 -4.35 -9.84 20.23
N VAL A 81 -3.28 -9.04 20.26
CA VAL A 81 -3.36 -7.59 20.49
C VAL A 81 -2.86 -6.77 19.31
N GLY A 82 -2.17 -7.38 18.38
CA GLY A 82 -1.67 -6.69 17.20
C GLY A 82 -1.24 -7.64 16.10
N ILE A 83 -1.23 -7.14 14.88
CA ILE A 83 -0.84 -7.87 13.67
C ILE A 83 0.01 -6.99 12.77
N THR A 84 0.89 -7.59 12.01
CA THR A 84 1.61 -6.90 10.93
C THR A 84 1.95 -7.85 9.79
N ILE A 85 1.99 -7.27 8.59
CA ILE A 85 2.46 -7.93 7.38
C ILE A 85 3.89 -7.47 7.13
N ILE A 86 4.80 -8.41 6.93
CA ILE A 86 6.19 -8.11 6.57
C ILE A 86 6.52 -8.85 5.28
N GLN A 87 6.72 -8.09 4.22
CA GLN A 87 7.09 -8.63 2.92
C GLN A 87 8.61 -8.66 2.78
N ARG A 88 9.15 -9.84 2.52
CA ARG A 88 10.52 -10.00 2.02
C ARG A 88 10.50 -9.82 0.51
N VAL A 89 11.19 -8.83 0.01
CA VAL A 89 11.28 -8.52 -1.41
C VAL A 89 12.71 -8.71 -1.89
N LYS A 90 12.88 -9.51 -2.96
CA LYS A 90 14.17 -9.64 -3.64
C LYS A 90 14.26 -8.54 -4.69
N LEU A 91 15.10 -7.53 -4.42
CA LEU A 91 15.33 -6.42 -5.35
C LEU A 91 16.49 -6.76 -6.28
N TYR A 92 16.23 -6.78 -7.58
CA TYR A 92 17.23 -6.96 -8.63
C TYR A 92 17.44 -5.64 -9.37
N LEU A 93 18.65 -5.48 -9.95
CA LEU A 93 19.06 -4.26 -10.65
C LEU A 93 18.11 -3.89 -11.81
N ASP A 94 17.77 -4.89 -12.61
CA ASP A 94 17.00 -4.74 -13.84
C ASP A 94 15.52 -4.40 -13.56
N ASP A 95 15.03 -4.77 -12.35
CA ASP A 95 13.66 -4.50 -11.94
C ASP A 95 13.47 -3.07 -11.43
N VAL A 96 14.52 -2.45 -10.89
CA VAL A 96 14.43 -1.12 -10.24
C VAL A 96 14.55 0.02 -11.26
N PHE A 97 15.32 -0.17 -12.35
CA PHE A 97 15.60 0.87 -13.36
C PHE A 97 15.34 0.38 -14.78
N ARG A 98 14.10 0.48 -15.23
CA ARG A 98 13.69 -0.03 -16.56
C ARG A 98 14.03 0.89 -17.74
N ASN A 99 14.32 2.18 -17.50
CA ASN A 99 14.62 3.10 -18.58
C ASN A 99 16.12 3.15 -18.87
N PRO A 100 16.57 2.64 -20.04
CA PRO A 100 17.95 2.80 -20.47
C PRO A 100 18.29 4.31 -20.59
N THR A 101 19.45 4.71 -20.14
CA THR A 101 19.93 6.09 -20.32
C THR A 101 21.22 6.05 -21.13
N ASN A 102 21.27 6.90 -22.16
CA ASN A 102 22.47 7.04 -23.02
C ASN A 102 23.58 7.87 -22.34
N ASN A 103 23.30 8.50 -21.19
CA ASN A 103 24.27 9.28 -20.46
C ASN A 103 25.11 8.36 -19.56
N ALA A 104 26.42 8.26 -19.84
CA ALA A 104 27.35 7.38 -19.12
C ALA A 104 27.40 7.68 -17.61
N LEU A 105 27.36 8.95 -17.19
CA LEU A 105 27.40 9.36 -15.79
C LEU A 105 26.10 8.94 -15.07
N LYS A 106 24.93 9.10 -15.71
CA LYS A 106 23.66 8.63 -15.17
C LYS A 106 23.61 7.11 -15.10
N ARG A 107 24.23 6.41 -16.02
CA ARG A 107 24.34 4.94 -16.01
C ARG A 107 25.19 4.48 -14.83
N LEU A 108 26.34 5.13 -14.58
CA LEU A 108 27.20 4.82 -13.46
C LEU A 108 26.52 5.08 -12.10
N THR A 109 25.85 6.22 -11.96
CA THR A 109 25.07 6.53 -10.74
C THR A 109 23.93 5.53 -10.50
N LYS A 110 23.19 5.14 -11.54
CA LYS A 110 22.16 4.09 -11.43
C LYS A 110 22.77 2.75 -11.00
N ALA A 111 23.90 2.35 -11.56
CA ALA A 111 24.59 1.11 -11.21
C ALA A 111 25.08 1.12 -9.75
N LEU A 112 25.62 2.24 -9.27
CA LEU A 112 26.02 2.41 -7.86
C LEU A 112 24.81 2.33 -6.92
N ILE A 113 23.72 3.05 -7.22
CA ILE A 113 22.48 3.00 -6.46
C ILE A 113 21.93 1.58 -6.40
N ALA A 114 21.90 0.92 -7.55
CA ALA A 114 21.40 -0.43 -7.66
C ALA A 114 22.25 -1.44 -6.88
N SER A 115 23.57 -1.28 -6.82
CA SER A 115 24.46 -2.13 -6.02
C SER A 115 24.19 -2.02 -4.52
N VAL A 116 23.80 -0.84 -4.04
CA VAL A 116 23.44 -0.60 -2.63
C VAL A 116 22.07 -1.21 -2.30
N VAL A 117 21.10 -1.07 -3.19
CA VAL A 117 19.70 -1.52 -2.96
C VAL A 117 19.52 -3.02 -3.28
N ARG A 118 20.38 -3.60 -4.11
CA ARG A 118 20.28 -5.01 -4.55
C ARG A 118 20.32 -5.98 -3.38
N GLY A 119 19.34 -6.88 -3.31
CA GLY A 119 19.29 -7.96 -2.32
C GLY A 119 17.94 -8.09 -1.65
N ASN A 120 17.92 -8.64 -0.44
CA ASN A 120 16.69 -8.79 0.32
C ASN A 120 16.33 -7.49 1.04
N ALA A 121 15.09 -7.05 0.87
CA ALA A 121 14.47 -6.00 1.66
C ALA A 121 13.36 -6.59 2.54
N LEU A 122 13.23 -6.16 3.78
CA LEU A 122 12.05 -6.38 4.62
C LEU A 122 11.21 -5.10 4.62
N ILE A 123 10.02 -5.21 4.09
CA ILE A 123 9.05 -4.13 4.03
C ILE A 123 7.97 -4.40 5.07
N ILE A 124 7.88 -3.55 6.08
CA ILE A 124 6.82 -3.56 7.07
C ILE A 124 5.62 -2.85 6.45
N GLY A 125 4.66 -3.65 5.99
CA GLY A 125 3.54 -3.22 5.17
C GLY A 125 3.37 -4.02 3.89
N ASN A 126 2.43 -3.59 3.05
CA ASN A 126 2.15 -4.20 1.75
C ASN A 126 2.65 -3.29 0.61
N LEU A 127 3.70 -3.72 -0.10
CA LEU A 127 4.31 -2.94 -1.18
C LEU A 127 3.41 -2.86 -2.43
N MET A 128 2.46 -3.76 -2.59
CA MET A 128 1.53 -3.81 -3.73
C MET A 128 0.40 -2.78 -3.61
N HIS A 129 0.33 -2.02 -2.51
CA HIS A 129 -0.69 -1.03 -2.26
C HIS A 129 -0.09 0.28 -1.73
N THR A 130 -0.73 1.43 -2.01
CA THR A 130 -0.31 2.73 -1.46
C THR A 130 -0.99 2.98 -0.12
N GLY A 131 -0.28 3.57 0.83
CA GLY A 131 -0.77 3.83 2.18
C GLY A 131 -0.30 2.77 3.19
N GLN A 132 -0.57 3.05 4.47
CA GLN A 132 -0.28 2.15 5.58
C GLN A 132 -1.45 1.18 5.77
N HIS A 133 -1.31 -0.02 5.24
CA HIS A 133 -2.29 -1.09 5.32
C HIS A 133 -1.64 -2.42 5.73
N GLY A 134 -0.54 -2.35 6.46
CA GLY A 134 0.24 -3.54 6.80
C GLY A 134 0.36 -3.81 8.28
N LEU A 135 -0.23 -2.98 9.16
CA LEU A 135 -0.22 -3.23 10.60
C LEU A 135 -1.46 -2.69 11.29
N TYR A 136 -1.80 -3.36 12.39
CA TYR A 136 -2.83 -2.92 13.32
C TYR A 136 -2.47 -3.39 14.73
N TYR A 137 -2.79 -2.58 15.75
CA TYR A 137 -2.73 -2.97 17.15
C TYR A 137 -3.88 -2.34 17.94
N ASN A 138 -4.35 -3.06 18.95
CA ASN A 138 -5.40 -2.57 19.84
C ASN A 138 -4.78 -1.64 20.91
N THR A 139 -4.98 -0.34 20.75
CA THR A 139 -4.42 0.69 21.63
C THR A 139 -4.85 0.59 23.10
N LYS A 140 -5.94 -0.12 23.39
CA LYS A 140 -6.42 -0.38 24.75
C LYS A 140 -5.65 -1.52 25.43
N MET A 141 -4.98 -2.38 24.64
CA MET A 141 -4.34 -3.61 25.13
C MET A 141 -2.82 -3.58 25.05
N ILE A 142 -2.26 -2.77 24.14
CA ILE A 142 -0.82 -2.62 23.97
C ILE A 142 -0.49 -1.17 23.58
N SER A 143 0.56 -0.61 24.20
CA SER A 143 1.05 0.71 23.81
C SER A 143 1.75 0.66 22.44
N GLN A 144 1.72 1.76 21.69
CA GLN A 144 2.41 1.87 20.40
C GLN A 144 3.92 1.60 20.53
N THR A 145 4.54 2.10 21.59
CA THR A 145 5.96 1.88 21.89
C THR A 145 6.27 0.39 22.00
N LEU A 146 5.50 -0.35 22.82
CA LEU A 146 5.72 -1.78 23.03
C LEU A 146 5.42 -2.60 21.79
N PHE A 147 4.40 -2.21 21.02
CA PHE A 147 4.09 -2.81 19.72
C PHE A 147 5.25 -2.64 18.73
N LEU A 148 5.79 -1.43 18.58
CA LEU A 148 6.92 -1.15 17.69
C LEU A 148 8.21 -1.85 18.15
N ASP A 149 8.52 -1.85 19.45
CA ASP A 149 9.67 -2.62 19.99
C ASP A 149 9.54 -4.11 19.66
N THR A 150 8.32 -4.64 19.72
CA THR A 150 8.06 -6.05 19.33
C THR A 150 8.28 -6.26 17.84
N ILE A 151 7.85 -5.33 16.99
CA ILE A 151 8.12 -5.40 15.53
C ILE A 151 9.63 -5.39 15.26
N PHE A 152 10.42 -4.58 15.97
CA PHE A 152 11.89 -4.61 15.79
C PHE A 152 12.49 -5.97 16.17
N LYS A 153 12.01 -6.63 17.23
CA LYS A 153 12.41 -8.00 17.56
C LYS A 153 12.02 -9.01 16.47
N VAL A 154 10.84 -8.85 15.87
CA VAL A 154 10.40 -9.67 14.73
C VAL A 154 11.33 -9.48 13.53
N ILE A 155 11.71 -8.24 13.22
CA ILE A 155 12.64 -7.92 12.12
C ILE A 155 14.00 -8.60 12.34
N ASP A 156 14.52 -8.58 13.57
CA ASP A 156 15.77 -9.25 13.93
C ASP A 156 15.65 -10.77 13.77
N ALA A 157 14.56 -11.36 14.26
CA ALA A 157 14.29 -12.79 14.10
C ALA A 157 14.18 -13.22 12.64
N LEU A 158 13.43 -12.48 11.81
CA LEU A 158 13.30 -12.72 10.37
C LEU A 158 14.65 -12.55 9.65
N SER A 159 15.42 -11.54 10.02
CA SER A 159 16.76 -11.32 9.42
C SER A 159 17.73 -12.45 9.73
N PHE A 160 17.68 -12.97 10.96
CA PHE A 160 18.46 -14.13 11.37
C PHE A 160 18.02 -15.39 10.61
N GLN A 161 16.72 -15.62 10.53
CA GLN A 161 16.15 -16.77 9.83
C GLN A 161 16.52 -16.77 8.34
N ILE A 162 16.37 -15.63 7.64
CA ILE A 162 16.73 -15.50 6.23
C ILE A 162 18.23 -15.76 6.01
N LYS A 163 19.09 -15.29 6.93
CA LYS A 163 20.52 -15.57 6.85
C LYS A 163 20.83 -17.05 7.01
N LYS A 164 20.12 -17.72 7.93
CA LYS A 164 20.30 -19.16 8.18
C LYS A 164 19.81 -20.04 7.03
N GLU A 165 18.60 -19.73 6.49
CA GLU A 165 17.96 -20.55 5.46
C GLU A 165 18.59 -20.35 4.08
N ASP A 166 18.84 -19.11 3.67
CA ASP A 166 19.26 -18.77 2.31
C ASP A 166 20.74 -18.35 2.19
N ASN A 167 21.47 -18.29 3.29
CA ASN A 167 22.82 -17.71 3.38
C ASN A 167 22.89 -16.26 2.80
N LYS A 168 21.77 -15.52 2.86
CA LYS A 168 21.64 -14.15 2.34
C LYS A 168 21.28 -13.20 3.46
N ARG A 169 21.84 -12.00 3.42
CA ARG A 169 21.52 -10.94 4.38
C ARG A 169 20.33 -10.11 3.91
N VAL A 170 19.53 -9.65 4.86
CA VAL A 170 18.61 -8.53 4.64
C VAL A 170 19.46 -7.27 4.52
N ARG A 171 19.26 -6.48 3.47
CA ARG A 171 20.01 -5.23 3.25
C ARG A 171 19.20 -3.98 3.57
N ILE A 172 17.92 -3.99 3.25
CA ILE A 172 17.01 -2.87 3.46
C ILE A 172 15.92 -3.26 4.44
N ILE A 173 15.60 -2.37 5.38
CA ILE A 173 14.44 -2.45 6.25
C ILE A 173 13.64 -1.17 6.02
N CYS A 174 12.36 -1.30 5.69
CA CYS A 174 11.49 -0.17 5.36
C CYS A 174 10.11 -0.32 6.00
N PHE A 175 9.74 0.62 6.84
CA PHE A 175 8.36 0.87 7.26
C PHE A 175 7.75 1.83 6.25
N LYS A 176 6.68 1.41 5.57
CA LYS A 176 6.19 2.13 4.40
C LYS A 176 4.93 2.94 4.67
N ASP A 177 4.87 4.11 4.03
CA ASP A 177 3.67 4.89 3.72
C ASP A 177 2.85 5.37 4.92
N TYR A 178 3.49 6.00 5.87
CA TYR A 178 2.81 6.69 6.96
C TYR A 178 2.45 8.12 6.56
N PHE A 179 1.19 8.51 6.75
CA PHE A 179 0.77 9.89 6.58
C PHE A 179 1.44 10.78 7.62
N GLU A 180 1.65 12.07 7.28
CA GLU A 180 2.29 13.00 8.22
C GLU A 180 1.49 13.14 9.53
N THR A 181 0.20 12.88 9.50
CA THR A 181 -0.72 12.94 10.65
C THR A 181 -0.74 11.66 11.49
N ASP A 182 -0.05 10.59 11.07
CA ASP A 182 -0.08 9.31 11.77
C ASP A 182 0.65 9.39 13.13
N CYS A 183 0.03 8.82 14.16
CA CYS A 183 0.58 8.81 15.51
C CYS A 183 1.93 8.10 15.63
N ILE A 184 2.33 7.29 14.66
CA ILE A 184 3.63 6.59 14.65
C ILE A 184 4.81 7.57 14.78
N HIS A 185 4.64 8.80 14.29
CA HIS A 185 5.67 9.84 14.35
C HIS A 185 5.98 10.31 15.77
N GLN A 186 5.08 10.09 16.74
CA GLN A 186 5.32 10.36 18.16
C GLN A 186 6.41 9.45 18.74
N ASN A 187 6.64 8.29 18.11
CA ASN A 187 7.68 7.34 18.48
C ASN A 187 8.92 7.41 17.57
N GLN A 188 9.19 8.55 16.95
CA GLN A 188 10.35 8.73 16.04
C GLN A 188 11.68 8.35 16.72
N HIS A 189 11.80 8.51 18.03
CA HIS A 189 12.99 8.11 18.79
C HIS A 189 13.32 6.61 18.66
N LEU A 190 12.31 5.72 18.53
CA LEU A 190 12.53 4.29 18.34
C LEU A 190 13.14 4.01 16.95
N PHE A 191 12.67 4.71 15.92
CA PHE A 191 13.23 4.59 14.58
C PHE A 191 14.68 5.09 14.53
N THR A 192 14.95 6.24 15.17
CA THR A 192 16.30 6.81 15.26
C THR A 192 17.24 5.89 16.04
N LYS A 193 16.82 5.33 17.19
CA LYS A 193 17.56 4.33 17.97
C LYS A 193 17.93 3.12 17.10
N ASN A 194 17.03 2.69 16.23
CA ASN A 194 17.24 1.59 15.28
C ASN A 194 17.90 2.02 13.96
N LYS A 195 18.41 3.26 13.88
CA LYS A 195 19.14 3.84 12.73
C LYS A 195 18.31 3.94 11.44
N LEU A 196 16.98 4.10 11.54
CA LEU A 196 16.12 4.37 10.40
C LEU A 196 15.99 5.88 10.19
N TYR A 197 16.00 6.30 8.93
CA TYR A 197 15.74 7.68 8.51
C TYR A 197 14.28 7.86 8.11
N LYS A 198 13.65 8.95 8.57
CA LYS A 198 12.35 9.40 8.04
C LYS A 198 12.62 10.10 6.71
N LEU A 199 11.98 9.65 5.65
CA LEU A 199 12.08 10.23 4.31
C LEU A 199 10.68 10.44 3.74
N GLN A 200 10.44 11.63 3.18
CA GLN A 200 9.21 11.93 2.49
C GLN A 200 9.20 11.23 1.12
N VAL A 201 8.07 10.65 0.77
CA VAL A 201 7.83 10.01 -0.52
C VAL A 201 6.72 10.74 -1.27
N GLN A 202 6.44 10.33 -2.52
CA GLN A 202 5.34 10.92 -3.29
C GLN A 202 4.02 10.81 -2.51
N PRO A 203 3.21 11.88 -2.52
CA PRO A 203 1.97 11.91 -1.75
C PRO A 203 0.95 10.91 -2.30
N ASN A 204 0.02 10.50 -1.45
CA ASN A 204 -1.21 9.85 -1.85
C ASN A 204 -2.23 10.90 -2.29
N MET A 205 -2.79 10.76 -3.48
CA MET A 205 -3.81 11.67 -3.99
C MET A 205 -5.18 11.21 -3.51
N VAL A 206 -5.84 12.03 -2.70
CA VAL A 206 -7.12 11.69 -2.06
C VAL A 206 -8.16 12.77 -2.40
N LEU A 207 -9.36 12.35 -2.77
CA LEU A 207 -10.51 13.23 -2.94
C LEU A 207 -11.53 12.95 -1.84
N ASP A 208 -11.79 13.94 -1.00
CA ASP A 208 -12.87 13.87 -0.03
C ASP A 208 -14.19 14.19 -0.74
N ILE A 209 -15.17 13.28 -0.61
CA ILE A 209 -16.51 13.46 -1.18
C ILE A 209 -17.30 14.41 -0.27
N ILE A 210 -17.83 15.47 -0.86
CA ILE A 210 -18.64 16.44 -0.12
C ILE A 210 -19.97 15.75 0.27
N PRO A 211 -20.39 15.82 1.55
CA PRO A 211 -21.56 15.08 2.03
C PRO A 211 -22.88 15.39 1.28
N SER A 212 -22.97 16.56 0.65
CA SER A 212 -24.15 16.95 -0.15
C SER A 212 -24.18 16.37 -1.56
N TRP A 213 -23.10 15.70 -2.00
CA TRP A 213 -23.09 15.08 -3.32
C TRP A 213 -23.81 13.73 -3.27
N SER A 214 -24.86 13.58 -4.07
CA SER A 214 -25.65 12.36 -4.25
C SER A 214 -25.49 11.76 -5.65
N SER A 215 -24.91 12.52 -6.57
CA SER A 215 -24.74 12.14 -7.96
C SER A 215 -23.51 12.81 -8.59
N SER A 216 -23.07 12.29 -9.73
CA SER A 216 -22.03 12.97 -10.54
C SER A 216 -22.42 14.37 -10.97
N GLN A 217 -23.73 14.67 -11.08
CA GLN A 217 -24.23 15.99 -11.41
C GLN A 217 -23.86 17.03 -10.33
N ASP A 218 -23.92 16.66 -9.05
CA ASP A 218 -23.56 17.55 -7.94
C ASP A 218 -22.07 17.89 -8.01
N TYR A 219 -21.22 16.89 -8.29
CA TYR A 219 -19.81 17.10 -8.54
C TYR A 219 -19.57 18.07 -9.72
N VAL A 220 -20.28 17.87 -10.84
CA VAL A 220 -20.14 18.73 -12.03
C VAL A 220 -20.56 20.16 -11.74
N LEU A 221 -21.59 20.37 -10.93
CA LEU A 221 -22.04 21.71 -10.51
C LEU A 221 -21.01 22.41 -9.61
N ALA A 222 -20.27 21.68 -8.80
CA ALA A 222 -19.18 22.20 -7.98
C ALA A 222 -17.95 22.65 -8.79
N LEU A 223 -17.73 22.07 -9.98
CA LEU A 223 -16.61 22.42 -10.84
C LEU A 223 -16.71 23.87 -11.35
N ASN A 224 -15.58 24.56 -11.49
CA ASN A 224 -15.50 25.81 -12.23
C ASN A 224 -15.69 25.59 -13.74
N LYS A 225 -15.92 26.67 -14.51
CA LYS A 225 -16.26 26.61 -15.93
C LYS A 225 -15.25 25.79 -16.76
N LYS A 226 -13.95 25.96 -16.53
CA LYS A 226 -12.87 25.28 -17.26
C LYS A 226 -12.95 23.76 -17.09
N TYR A 227 -13.05 23.29 -15.83
CA TYR A 227 -13.07 21.85 -15.55
C TYR A 227 -14.40 21.20 -15.87
N ARG A 228 -15.50 21.94 -15.80
CA ARG A 228 -16.81 21.49 -16.29
C ARG A 228 -16.79 21.25 -17.79
N SER A 229 -16.19 22.15 -18.58
CA SER A 229 -16.00 21.97 -20.01
C SER A 229 -15.11 20.76 -20.32
N ARG A 230 -14.04 20.56 -19.53
CA ARG A 230 -13.15 19.41 -19.66
C ARG A 230 -13.86 18.09 -19.38
N TYR A 231 -14.69 18.03 -18.33
CA TYR A 231 -15.53 16.88 -18.01
C TYR A 231 -16.44 16.52 -19.18
N LYS A 232 -17.23 17.48 -19.67
CA LYS A 232 -18.13 17.28 -20.82
C LYS A 232 -17.38 16.81 -22.07
N SER A 233 -16.22 17.39 -22.33
CA SER A 233 -15.37 17.00 -23.48
C SER A 233 -14.85 15.56 -23.35
N ALA A 234 -14.43 15.14 -22.15
CA ALA A 234 -13.95 13.78 -21.91
C ALA A 234 -15.06 12.75 -22.15
N LEU A 235 -16.25 12.99 -21.60
CA LEU A 235 -17.42 12.11 -21.84
C LEU A 235 -17.80 12.05 -23.31
N LYS A 236 -17.84 13.20 -24.00
CA LYS A 236 -18.16 13.26 -25.44
C LYS A 236 -17.17 12.43 -26.26
N LYS A 237 -15.88 12.46 -25.93
CA LYS A 237 -14.86 11.67 -26.65
C LYS A 237 -15.04 10.18 -26.42
N ALA A 238 -15.57 9.76 -25.30
CA ALA A 238 -15.78 8.35 -24.94
C ALA A 238 -17.18 7.83 -25.28
N THR A 239 -18.01 8.57 -26.03
CA THR A 239 -19.42 8.20 -26.31
C THR A 239 -19.58 6.79 -26.88
N ASN A 240 -18.62 6.32 -27.70
CA ASN A 240 -18.67 4.99 -28.31
C ASN A 240 -17.95 3.92 -27.48
N VAL A 241 -17.43 4.28 -26.31
CA VAL A 241 -16.77 3.34 -25.39
C VAL A 241 -17.78 2.83 -24.38
N ILE A 242 -17.98 1.52 -24.35
CA ILE A 242 -18.90 0.86 -23.42
C ILE A 242 -18.15 0.48 -22.16
N LYS A 243 -18.62 0.95 -21.01
CA LYS A 243 -18.14 0.54 -19.70
C LYS A 243 -18.97 -0.64 -19.19
N LYS A 244 -18.31 -1.71 -18.74
CA LYS A 244 -18.96 -2.89 -18.18
C LYS A 244 -18.24 -3.36 -16.93
N GLU A 245 -18.96 -3.67 -15.85
CA GLU A 245 -18.42 -4.39 -14.72
C GLU A 245 -18.28 -5.87 -15.08
N LEU A 246 -17.10 -6.46 -14.78
CA LEU A 246 -16.82 -7.85 -15.11
C LEU A 246 -17.01 -8.74 -13.89
N ASP A 247 -17.68 -9.86 -14.10
CA ASP A 247 -17.81 -10.93 -13.12
C ASP A 247 -16.55 -11.81 -13.06
N LEU A 248 -16.56 -12.83 -12.18
CA LEU A 248 -15.42 -13.73 -12.00
C LEU A 248 -15.05 -14.50 -13.27
N ASN A 249 -16.04 -14.97 -14.02
CA ASN A 249 -15.83 -15.76 -15.24
C ASN A 249 -15.29 -14.88 -16.38
N GLU A 250 -15.82 -13.68 -16.51
CA GLU A 250 -15.37 -12.68 -17.48
C GLU A 250 -13.94 -12.24 -17.19
N ILE A 251 -13.58 -11.99 -15.92
CA ILE A 251 -12.20 -11.68 -15.53
C ILE A 251 -11.26 -12.84 -15.84
N ASN A 252 -11.69 -14.09 -15.59
CA ASN A 252 -10.89 -15.26 -15.92
C ASN A 252 -10.66 -15.40 -17.41
N THR A 253 -11.71 -15.22 -18.22
CA THR A 253 -11.66 -15.31 -19.69
C THR A 253 -10.79 -14.19 -20.28
N ALA A 254 -10.95 -12.96 -19.81
CA ALA A 254 -10.21 -11.78 -20.28
C ALA A 254 -8.84 -11.60 -19.61
N SER A 255 -8.38 -12.56 -18.81
CA SER A 255 -7.16 -12.39 -17.98
C SER A 255 -5.91 -12.01 -18.76
N LYS A 256 -5.73 -12.53 -19.96
CA LYS A 256 -4.60 -12.19 -20.85
C LYS A 256 -4.67 -10.75 -21.35
N ASP A 257 -5.85 -10.29 -21.74
CA ASP A 257 -6.07 -8.94 -22.27
C ASP A 257 -5.93 -7.92 -21.14
N ILE A 258 -6.54 -8.18 -19.97
CA ILE A 258 -6.38 -7.37 -18.76
C ILE A 258 -4.89 -7.26 -18.37
N TYR A 259 -4.18 -8.37 -18.38
CA TYR A 259 -2.75 -8.39 -18.07
C TYR A 259 -1.91 -7.59 -19.08
N SER A 260 -2.21 -7.70 -20.39
CA SER A 260 -1.55 -6.92 -21.43
C SER A 260 -1.76 -5.42 -21.23
N LEU A 261 -2.99 -5.00 -20.95
CA LEU A 261 -3.32 -3.59 -20.67
C LEU A 261 -2.63 -3.09 -19.39
N TYR A 262 -2.58 -3.91 -18.33
CA TYR A 262 -1.80 -3.61 -17.11
C TYR A 262 -0.32 -3.41 -17.43
N LYS A 263 0.27 -4.29 -18.24
CA LYS A 263 1.68 -4.22 -18.65
C LYS A 263 2.00 -2.93 -19.39
N ASN A 264 1.12 -2.45 -20.27
CA ASN A 264 1.30 -1.18 -20.98
C ASN A 264 1.55 0.00 -20.00
N VAL A 265 0.85 0.02 -18.87
CA VAL A 265 1.04 1.06 -17.86
C VAL A 265 2.24 0.76 -16.96
N SER A 266 2.38 -0.49 -16.50
CA SER A 266 3.45 -0.94 -15.61
C SER A 266 4.84 -0.79 -16.23
N ASP A 267 5.01 -1.09 -17.51
CA ASP A 267 6.30 -1.03 -18.21
C ASP A 267 6.74 0.40 -18.50
N ASN A 268 5.79 1.33 -18.58
CA ASN A 268 6.08 2.76 -18.72
C ASN A 268 6.40 3.46 -17.39
N ALA A 269 6.28 2.75 -16.26
CA ALA A 269 6.65 3.31 -14.95
C ALA A 269 8.17 3.47 -14.84
N LYS A 270 8.64 4.63 -14.34
CA LYS A 270 10.07 4.94 -14.17
C LYS A 270 10.76 3.99 -13.19
N VAL A 271 10.04 3.55 -12.17
CA VAL A 271 10.48 2.60 -11.14
C VAL A 271 9.35 1.61 -10.92
N ASN A 272 9.68 0.32 -10.97
CA ASN A 272 8.74 -0.73 -10.61
C ASN A 272 9.49 -1.82 -9.86
N SER A 273 9.02 -2.19 -8.68
CA SER A 273 9.66 -3.17 -7.81
C SER A 273 9.09 -4.58 -7.96
N PHE A 274 7.99 -4.73 -8.71
CA PHE A 274 7.33 -6.01 -8.95
C PHE A 274 6.45 -5.97 -10.20
N VAL A 275 6.08 -7.14 -10.68
CA VAL A 275 5.06 -7.33 -11.73
C VAL A 275 3.99 -8.24 -11.15
N LEU A 276 2.73 -7.89 -11.37
CA LEU A 276 1.60 -8.71 -10.93
C LEU A 276 1.59 -10.08 -11.64
N ASP A 277 1.09 -11.08 -10.96
CA ASP A 277 0.72 -12.34 -11.61
C ASP A 277 -0.48 -12.13 -12.55
N ILE A 278 -0.53 -12.87 -13.66
CA ILE A 278 -1.61 -12.77 -14.64
C ILE A 278 -3.00 -13.06 -14.06
N ARG A 279 -3.06 -13.88 -12.99
CA ARG A 279 -4.30 -14.25 -12.29
C ARG A 279 -4.60 -13.36 -11.08
N HIS A 280 -3.84 -12.29 -10.87
CA HIS A 280 -3.98 -11.43 -9.71
C HIS A 280 -5.41 -10.91 -9.52
N PHE A 281 -6.00 -10.34 -10.57
CA PHE A 281 -7.36 -9.80 -10.51
C PHE A 281 -8.43 -10.88 -10.35
N PHE A 282 -8.21 -12.06 -10.91
CA PHE A 282 -9.07 -13.23 -10.71
C PHE A 282 -9.11 -13.63 -9.22
N TYR A 283 -7.95 -13.75 -8.56
CA TYR A 283 -7.91 -14.12 -7.16
C TYR A 283 -8.50 -13.03 -6.25
N LEU A 284 -8.28 -11.75 -6.57
CA LEU A 284 -8.95 -10.66 -5.85
C LEU A 284 -10.47 -10.76 -5.97
N LYS A 285 -11.00 -10.94 -7.17
CA LYS A 285 -12.46 -11.10 -7.36
C LYS A 285 -13.01 -12.32 -6.67
N LYS A 286 -12.28 -13.44 -6.71
CA LYS A 286 -12.67 -14.70 -6.07
C LYS A 286 -12.78 -14.58 -4.55
N GLU A 287 -11.77 -14.00 -3.91
CA GLU A 287 -11.67 -13.97 -2.44
C GLU A 287 -12.43 -12.76 -1.84
N LEU A 288 -12.43 -11.59 -2.51
CA LEU A 288 -13.09 -10.38 -2.02
C LEU A 288 -14.52 -10.21 -2.52
N GLN A 289 -14.93 -10.96 -3.54
CA GLN A 289 -16.30 -10.95 -4.08
C GLN A 289 -16.81 -9.52 -4.38
N GLN A 290 -17.71 -9.00 -3.55
CA GLN A 290 -18.31 -7.67 -3.72
C GLN A 290 -17.39 -6.51 -3.31
N ASP A 291 -16.38 -6.78 -2.51
CA ASP A 291 -15.42 -5.75 -2.06
C ASP A 291 -14.33 -5.46 -3.10
N PHE A 292 -14.28 -6.24 -4.19
CA PHE A 292 -13.43 -5.97 -5.34
C PHE A 292 -14.26 -5.81 -6.60
N ARG A 293 -14.05 -4.69 -7.32
CA ARG A 293 -14.73 -4.38 -8.57
C ARG A 293 -13.71 -4.19 -9.70
N LEU A 294 -14.01 -4.73 -10.86
CA LEU A 294 -13.24 -4.52 -12.08
C LEU A 294 -14.17 -4.09 -13.20
N PHE A 295 -13.84 -2.94 -13.79
CA PHE A 295 -14.61 -2.38 -14.91
C PHE A 295 -13.74 -2.37 -16.16
N GLY A 296 -14.26 -2.98 -17.25
CA GLY A 296 -13.68 -2.97 -18.57
C GLY A 296 -14.27 -1.87 -19.45
N TYR A 297 -13.43 -1.28 -20.28
CA TYR A 297 -13.81 -0.35 -21.34
C TYR A 297 -13.68 -1.03 -22.70
N TYR A 298 -14.77 -1.10 -23.43
CA TYR A 298 -14.87 -1.79 -24.69
C TYR A 298 -15.14 -0.84 -25.85
N LEU A 299 -14.46 -1.05 -26.97
CA LEU A 299 -14.72 -0.39 -28.25
C LEU A 299 -14.85 -1.47 -29.31
N ASN A 300 -16.03 -1.59 -29.97
CA ASN A 300 -16.32 -2.64 -30.92
C ASN A 300 -15.92 -4.04 -30.40
N ASP A 301 -16.40 -4.38 -29.20
CA ASP A 301 -16.13 -5.62 -28.45
C ASP A 301 -14.66 -5.87 -28.06
N GLN A 302 -13.75 -4.98 -28.40
CA GLN A 302 -12.37 -5.04 -27.96
C GLN A 302 -12.20 -4.38 -26.60
N LEU A 303 -11.58 -5.06 -25.63
CA LEU A 303 -11.19 -4.49 -24.36
C LEU A 303 -9.99 -3.54 -24.56
N ILE A 304 -10.20 -2.24 -24.40
CA ILE A 304 -9.19 -1.19 -24.63
C ILE A 304 -8.66 -0.55 -23.34
N GLY A 305 -9.29 -0.84 -22.20
CA GLY A 305 -8.86 -0.37 -20.89
C GLY A 305 -9.65 -1.02 -19.78
N PHE A 306 -9.13 -0.93 -18.57
CA PHE A 306 -9.81 -1.36 -17.36
C PHE A 306 -9.33 -0.57 -16.14
N TYR A 307 -10.14 -0.54 -15.11
CA TYR A 307 -9.73 -0.10 -13.77
C TYR A 307 -10.32 -1.01 -12.69
N THR A 308 -9.68 -0.98 -11.51
CA THR A 308 -10.11 -1.79 -10.37
C THR A 308 -10.30 -0.93 -9.12
N LEU A 309 -11.25 -1.35 -8.30
CA LEU A 309 -11.62 -0.73 -7.04
C LEU A 309 -11.61 -1.75 -5.92
N ILE A 310 -11.15 -1.34 -4.75
CA ILE A 310 -11.28 -2.09 -3.49
C ILE A 310 -12.11 -1.25 -2.53
N LEU A 311 -13.20 -1.84 -2.01
CA LEU A 311 -14.15 -1.19 -1.13
C LEU A 311 -13.68 -1.36 0.31
N ASN A 312 -12.96 -0.36 0.83
CA ASN A 312 -12.34 -0.43 2.15
C ASN A 312 -13.09 0.47 3.14
N ASN A 313 -14.14 -0.06 3.76
CA ASN A 313 -14.99 0.67 4.70
C ASN A 313 -15.58 1.96 4.06
N ASN A 314 -15.24 3.12 4.58
CA ASN A 314 -15.72 4.43 4.07
C ASN A 314 -14.87 5.00 2.92
N GLN A 315 -13.86 4.28 2.46
CA GLN A 315 -12.91 4.72 1.45
C GLN A 315 -12.98 3.81 0.23
N LEU A 316 -13.03 4.41 -0.94
CA LEU A 316 -12.89 3.71 -2.21
C LEU A 316 -11.42 3.77 -2.62
N GLU A 317 -10.74 2.64 -2.58
CA GLU A 317 -9.34 2.54 -3.00
C GLU A 317 -9.27 2.22 -4.49
N THR A 318 -8.69 3.12 -5.27
CA THR A 318 -8.35 2.78 -6.64
C THR A 318 -7.10 1.91 -6.62
N TYR A 319 -7.15 0.78 -7.33
CA TYR A 319 -6.08 -0.19 -7.21
C TYR A 319 -5.21 -0.17 -8.47
N PHE A 320 -5.30 -1.14 -9.34
CA PHE A 320 -4.59 -1.10 -10.62
C PHE A 320 -5.53 -0.75 -11.75
N LEU A 321 -4.97 -0.17 -12.80
CA LEU A 321 -5.64 0.09 -14.07
C LEU A 321 -4.69 -0.19 -15.23
N GLY A 322 -5.24 -0.35 -16.41
CA GLY A 322 -4.49 -0.52 -17.64
C GLY A 322 -5.28 0.01 -18.82
N TYR A 323 -4.59 0.41 -19.85
CA TYR A 323 -5.20 0.85 -21.09
C TYR A 323 -4.26 0.64 -22.29
N ASN A 324 -4.85 0.58 -23.46
CA ASN A 324 -4.09 0.62 -24.70
C ASN A 324 -3.72 2.09 -25.02
N PRO A 325 -2.42 2.42 -25.14
CA PRO A 325 -1.94 3.79 -25.36
C PRO A 325 -2.49 4.41 -26.67
N ASP A 326 -2.77 3.61 -27.71
CA ASP A 326 -3.29 4.08 -28.99
C ASP A 326 -4.69 4.71 -28.87
N PHE A 327 -5.48 4.26 -27.90
CA PHE A 327 -6.82 4.75 -27.63
C PHE A 327 -6.88 5.83 -26.54
N GLN A 328 -5.82 5.96 -25.73
CA GLN A 328 -5.80 6.83 -24.55
C GLN A 328 -6.12 8.30 -24.88
N SER A 329 -5.40 8.91 -25.81
CA SER A 329 -5.60 10.33 -26.17
C SER A 329 -6.92 10.57 -26.86
N LYS A 330 -7.31 9.68 -27.77
CA LYS A 330 -8.52 9.81 -28.58
C LYS A 330 -9.78 9.77 -27.73
N TYR A 331 -9.86 8.83 -26.81
CA TYR A 331 -11.02 8.61 -25.94
C TYR A 331 -10.85 9.15 -24.52
N GLN A 332 -9.68 9.73 -24.20
CA GLN A 332 -9.34 10.22 -22.86
C GLN A 332 -9.60 9.16 -21.77
N LEU A 333 -9.20 7.91 -22.02
CA LEU A 333 -9.54 6.76 -21.20
C LEU A 333 -9.19 6.99 -19.72
N TYR A 334 -7.96 7.40 -19.44
CA TYR A 334 -7.52 7.60 -18.05
C TYR A 334 -8.34 8.65 -17.29
N LEU A 335 -8.68 9.76 -17.96
CA LEU A 335 -9.49 10.80 -17.33
C LEU A 335 -10.94 10.34 -17.09
N ASN A 336 -11.52 9.62 -18.05
CA ASN A 336 -12.85 9.02 -17.88
C ASN A 336 -12.86 7.98 -16.76
N MET A 337 -11.81 7.14 -16.64
CA MET A 337 -11.66 6.21 -15.50
C MET A 337 -11.66 6.94 -14.15
N LEU A 338 -10.97 8.08 -14.03
CA LEU A 338 -10.98 8.88 -12.78
C LEU A 338 -12.38 9.41 -12.45
N TYR A 339 -13.13 9.87 -13.46
CA TYR A 339 -14.51 10.34 -13.26
C TYR A 339 -15.46 9.18 -12.90
N ASP A 340 -15.31 8.04 -13.54
CA ASP A 340 -16.14 6.85 -13.25
C ASP A 340 -15.86 6.28 -11.85
N MET A 341 -14.61 6.31 -11.39
CA MET A 341 -14.25 5.94 -10.01
C MET A 341 -14.91 6.89 -9.00
N LEU A 342 -14.93 8.20 -9.30
CA LEU A 342 -15.58 9.19 -8.46
C LEU A 342 -17.10 9.02 -8.45
N ASP A 343 -17.71 8.83 -9.62
CA ASP A 343 -19.15 8.58 -9.73
C ASP A 343 -19.57 7.36 -8.92
N PHE A 344 -18.82 6.25 -9.08
CA PHE A 344 -19.04 5.04 -8.27
C PHE A 344 -18.99 5.34 -6.77
N ALA A 345 -18.01 6.15 -6.34
CA ALA A 345 -17.86 6.48 -4.92
C ALA A 345 -19.01 7.34 -4.39
N ILE A 346 -19.48 8.33 -5.16
CA ILE A 346 -20.60 9.18 -4.78
C ILE A 346 -21.88 8.37 -4.67
N VAL A 347 -22.22 7.59 -5.72
CA VAL A 347 -23.44 6.80 -5.78
C VAL A 347 -23.51 5.73 -4.67
N ASN A 348 -22.36 5.17 -4.28
CA ASN A 348 -22.29 4.16 -3.23
C ASN A 348 -21.99 4.72 -1.83
N GLY A 349 -22.00 6.05 -1.64
CA GLY A 349 -21.92 6.70 -0.33
C GLY A 349 -20.56 6.64 0.35
N PHE A 350 -19.47 6.47 -0.42
CA PHE A 350 -18.12 6.55 0.13
C PHE A 350 -17.78 7.99 0.55
N LYS A 351 -16.94 8.12 1.56
CA LYS A 351 -16.48 9.43 2.04
C LYS A 351 -15.25 9.94 1.30
N LYS A 352 -14.47 9.04 0.71
CA LYS A 352 -13.20 9.37 0.05
C LYS A 352 -12.95 8.46 -1.14
N VAL A 353 -12.29 9.03 -2.16
CA VAL A 353 -11.61 8.27 -3.22
C VAL A 353 -10.11 8.40 -3.05
N VAL A 354 -9.43 7.27 -2.89
CA VAL A 354 -7.98 7.20 -2.77
C VAL A 354 -7.41 6.84 -4.13
N TYR A 355 -6.86 7.83 -4.83
CA TYR A 355 -6.30 7.66 -6.18
C TYR A 355 -4.84 7.19 -6.20
N ALA A 356 -4.25 6.95 -5.05
CA ALA A 356 -2.86 6.54 -4.89
C ALA A 356 -1.83 7.54 -5.45
N ARG A 357 -0.57 7.09 -5.62
CA ARG A 357 0.56 7.89 -6.10
C ARG A 357 0.53 8.09 -7.61
N THR A 358 1.47 8.86 -8.12
CA THR A 358 1.73 9.12 -9.55
C THR A 358 0.61 9.91 -10.25
N ALA A 359 0.89 10.43 -11.44
CA ALA A 359 -0.06 11.21 -12.23
C ALA A 359 -0.81 12.30 -11.42
N MET A 360 -0.10 12.97 -10.50
CA MET A 360 -0.66 13.89 -9.51
C MET A 360 -1.44 15.04 -10.15
N GLU A 361 -0.92 15.60 -11.24
CA GLU A 361 -1.53 16.73 -11.92
C GLU A 361 -2.92 16.41 -12.49
N ILE A 362 -3.08 15.24 -13.14
CA ILE A 362 -4.38 14.85 -13.69
C ILE A 362 -5.36 14.47 -12.57
N LYS A 363 -4.88 13.84 -11.50
CA LYS A 363 -5.71 13.52 -10.32
C LYS A 363 -6.15 14.77 -9.57
N SER A 364 -5.27 15.77 -9.42
CA SER A 364 -5.67 17.07 -8.83
C SER A 364 -6.70 17.81 -9.72
N SER A 365 -6.66 17.60 -11.03
CA SER A 365 -7.64 18.18 -11.94
C SER A 365 -9.05 17.60 -11.82
N VAL A 366 -9.22 16.47 -11.17
CA VAL A 366 -10.53 15.92 -10.79
C VAL A 366 -10.88 16.23 -9.33
N GLY A 367 -10.00 16.92 -8.60
CA GLY A 367 -10.25 17.40 -7.23
C GLY A 367 -9.50 16.67 -6.14
N ALA A 368 -8.66 15.68 -6.48
CA ALA A 368 -7.83 15.02 -5.48
C ALA A 368 -6.73 15.93 -4.95
N LYS A 369 -6.52 15.91 -3.64
CA LYS A 369 -5.49 16.68 -2.95
C LYS A 369 -4.32 15.76 -2.54
N PRO A 370 -3.08 16.28 -2.50
CA PRO A 370 -1.93 15.53 -2.04
C PRO A 370 -1.97 15.32 -0.52
N ASN A 371 -1.90 14.09 -0.07
CA ASN A 371 -1.71 13.74 1.32
C ASN A 371 -0.28 13.24 1.51
N ALA A 372 0.55 14.04 2.21
CA ALA A 372 1.97 13.77 2.38
C ALA A 372 2.24 12.46 3.13
N MET A 373 3.17 11.68 2.61
CA MET A 373 3.55 10.40 3.19
C MET A 373 5.05 10.30 3.46
N ASN A 374 5.38 9.53 4.48
CA ASN A 374 6.74 9.24 4.90
C ASN A 374 6.98 7.73 4.95
N ILE A 375 8.25 7.37 4.78
CA ILE A 375 8.77 6.05 5.09
C ILE A 375 9.84 6.17 6.16
N TYR A 376 10.05 5.10 6.94
CA TYR A 376 11.24 4.95 7.76
C TYR A 376 12.08 3.83 7.17
N ILE A 377 13.32 4.14 6.79
CA ILE A 377 14.16 3.21 6.04
C ILE A 377 15.59 3.20 6.57
N LYS A 378 16.21 2.02 6.56
CA LYS A 378 17.65 1.86 6.77
C LYS A 378 18.26 0.85 5.85
N HIS A 379 19.55 1.01 5.57
CA HIS A 379 20.43 -0.06 5.11
C HIS A 379 21.05 -0.76 6.32
N THR A 380 21.22 -2.08 6.30
CA THR A 380 21.78 -2.82 7.45
C THR A 380 23.28 -2.67 7.61
N ASP A 381 24.00 -2.23 6.56
CA ASP A 381 25.36 -1.74 6.72
C ASP A 381 25.29 -0.29 7.27
N ASN A 382 25.61 -0.17 8.55
CA ASN A 382 25.43 1.06 9.30
C ASN A 382 26.59 2.07 9.12
N PHE A 383 27.72 1.66 8.54
CA PHE A 383 28.91 2.51 8.48
C PHE A 383 28.96 3.33 7.19
N ILE A 384 28.78 2.70 6.04
CA ILE A 384 28.96 3.36 4.74
C ILE A 384 27.61 3.50 4.02
N LEU A 385 26.86 2.38 3.90
CA LEU A 385 25.70 2.36 3.02
C LEU A 385 24.46 3.00 3.67
N ASN A 386 24.30 2.91 4.98
CA ASN A 386 23.15 3.53 5.64
C ASN A 386 23.20 5.07 5.59
N PRO A 387 24.31 5.76 5.85
CA PRO A 387 24.39 7.22 5.69
C PRO A 387 24.12 7.70 4.25
N THR A 388 24.54 6.91 3.25
CA THR A 388 24.34 7.26 1.84
C THR A 388 22.92 6.97 1.34
N LEU A 389 22.17 6.10 2.05
CA LEU A 389 20.82 5.68 1.65
C LEU A 389 19.85 6.86 1.52
N LYS A 390 19.94 7.85 2.43
CA LYS A 390 19.13 9.07 2.38
C LYS A 390 19.27 9.80 1.05
N TYR A 391 20.51 9.95 0.59
CA TYR A 391 20.81 10.59 -0.69
C TYR A 391 20.30 9.74 -1.87
N ILE A 392 20.48 8.43 -1.79
CA ILE A 392 20.02 7.48 -2.81
C ILE A 392 18.51 7.52 -2.96
N VAL A 393 17.75 7.47 -1.86
CA VAL A 393 16.28 7.48 -1.90
C VAL A 393 15.77 8.81 -2.47
N ASN A 394 16.37 9.94 -2.11
CA ASN A 394 16.01 11.24 -2.68
C ASN A 394 16.28 11.30 -4.19
N THR A 395 17.33 10.63 -4.67
CA THR A 395 17.67 10.54 -6.10
C THR A 395 16.72 9.61 -6.85
N LEU A 396 16.29 8.51 -6.21
CA LEU A 396 15.32 7.56 -6.77
C LEU A 396 13.90 8.09 -6.79
N ASN A 397 13.58 8.95 -5.84
CA ASN A 397 12.26 9.57 -5.70
C ASN A 397 12.40 11.11 -5.72
N PRO A 398 12.91 11.68 -6.83
CA PRO A 398 12.99 13.12 -6.93
C PRO A 398 11.61 13.72 -6.80
N ALA A 399 11.51 14.79 -6.00
CA ALA A 399 10.30 15.60 -5.95
C ALA A 399 9.95 16.01 -7.39
N SER A 400 8.96 15.35 -7.98
CA SER A 400 8.51 15.72 -9.32
C SER A 400 7.87 17.10 -9.22
N LYS A 401 8.39 18.07 -9.98
CA LYS A 401 7.69 19.34 -10.15
C LYS A 401 6.37 19.04 -10.88
N TRP A 402 5.27 19.30 -10.23
CA TRP A 402 3.94 19.15 -10.78
C TRP A 402 3.10 20.35 -10.32
N GLU A 403 2.09 20.69 -11.09
CA GLU A 403 1.21 21.82 -10.79
C GLU A 403 -0.10 21.31 -10.21
N GLU A 404 -0.39 21.67 -8.97
CA GLU A 404 -1.66 21.34 -8.36
C GLU A 404 -2.79 22.10 -9.07
N ARG A 405 -3.82 21.37 -9.47
CA ARG A 405 -5.00 21.92 -10.12
C ARG A 405 -6.11 22.09 -9.09
N HIS A 406 -6.85 23.21 -9.22
CA HIS A 406 -7.95 23.56 -8.34
C HIS A 406 -9.25 23.62 -9.15
N PRO A 407 -9.96 22.46 -9.28
CA PRO A 407 -11.10 22.37 -10.17
C PRO A 407 -12.39 22.96 -9.61
N PHE A 408 -12.50 23.13 -8.30
CA PHE A 408 -13.72 23.60 -7.65
C PHE A 408 -13.81 25.14 -7.64
N LYS A 409 -15.04 25.63 -7.43
CA LYS A 409 -15.35 27.07 -7.27
C LYS A 409 -14.82 27.60 -5.94
#